data_0b2abeccb6f606906012063cdf9cdc27
#
_entry.id   0b2abeccb6f606906012063cdf9cdc27
#
_cell.length_a   1.000
_cell.length_b   1.000
_cell.length_c   1.000
_cell.angle_alpha   90.00
_cell.angle_beta   90.00
_cell.angle_gamma   90.00
#
_symmetry.space_group_name_H-M   'P 1'
#
loop_
_entity.id
_entity.type
_entity.pdbx_description
1 polymer ?
#
loop_
_entity_poly.entity_id
_entity_poly.type
_entity_poly.pdbx_seq_one_letter_code
_entity_poly.pdbx_strand_id
1 'polypeptide(L)'
;MKGDGNWQPEYREQAADYARRLYWFHRYCGEDGVRVHTVLVNYGYGESDDERDFLTTTRVEKLAEVIERFDQPEAAQPLSLERFLSVDACQPSPSLVRAVRSYFSEHALPRIKRIDQVTQKTVARVITEIRETHATRKRKLLLVSGVPGAGKTYVGLQIAHERFLDDLAEMGESDEKPTAPAVFLSGNGPLVEVLQYELKGAGGEGRVFVRGVKDFVEKYSKKRSGPPPHHVLIFDEAQRAWDAERVRLKHDDPTAGSEPEAFVSFAERVPGWCVVIGLIGGGQEIHVGEEGGIGMWADAIASSETAWEVTGPKQFESVFEAKCVAFTASDDLHLSESVRFHFAAGLSEWATGIVSEKPDVSKLATIAKELAIKGYQLRITRALREAKAFLWKKYADLPDARFGLLHSSRDKRIGDVIDLGPRRRFGWIGPWYADPEDSPGSCRRLAQPISEFEAQGLELDHTLLIWGTDFVRTEGFWDDSSARSYRSKSGVRDPLQLRRNAYRVLLTRGREGVIICLPKFLTELDETFDFFVASGCEVLN
;
A
#
# COMPACT_ATOMS: atom_id res chain seq x y z
N MET A 1 27.27 20.44 -1.76
CA MET A 1 27.14 21.64 -2.60
C MET A 1 26.98 21.19 -4.04
N LYS A 2 25.87 21.57 -4.69
CA LYS A 2 25.58 21.24 -6.10
C LYS A 2 25.83 22.52 -6.89
N GLY A 3 26.80 22.50 -7.81
CA GLY A 3 27.48 23.71 -8.33
C GLY A 3 26.91 24.32 -9.61
N ASP A 4 25.64 24.14 -9.98
CA ASP A 4 25.14 24.54 -11.31
C ASP A 4 24.66 25.99 -11.41
N GLY A 5 24.71 26.77 -10.34
CA GLY A 5 24.34 28.18 -10.34
C GLY A 5 22.86 28.51 -10.65
N ASN A 6 22.04 27.53 -10.99
CA ASN A 6 20.63 27.68 -11.32
C ASN A 6 19.73 27.00 -10.29
N TRP A 7 18.58 27.63 -10.01
CA TRP A 7 17.54 27.06 -9.20
C TRP A 7 16.84 25.93 -9.95
N GLN A 8 17.19 24.67 -9.64
CA GLN A 8 16.51 23.51 -10.18
C GLN A 8 15.38 23.11 -9.23
N PRO A 9 14.15 22.87 -9.72
CA PRO A 9 13.02 22.43 -8.86
C PRO A 9 13.37 21.22 -8.00
N GLU A 10 14.16 20.28 -8.53
CA GLU A 10 14.58 19.06 -7.84
C GLU A 10 15.45 19.34 -6.61
N TYR A 11 16.31 20.35 -6.65
CA TYR A 11 17.16 20.72 -5.52
C TYR A 11 16.35 21.35 -4.40
N ARG A 12 15.35 22.17 -4.75
CA ARG A 12 14.41 22.74 -3.79
C ARG A 12 13.65 21.63 -3.07
N GLU A 13 13.09 20.68 -3.84
CA GLU A 13 12.36 19.58 -3.29
C GLU A 13 13.21 18.67 -2.42
N GLN A 14 14.43 18.36 -2.85
CA GLN A 14 15.35 17.57 -2.05
C GLN A 14 15.69 18.26 -0.73
N ALA A 15 15.93 19.56 -0.75
CA ALA A 15 16.23 20.34 0.46
C ALA A 15 15.02 20.35 1.41
N ALA A 16 13.82 20.61 0.90
CA ALA A 16 12.58 20.57 1.69
C ALA A 16 12.30 19.16 2.27
N ASP A 17 12.59 18.10 1.50
CA ASP A 17 12.43 16.72 1.95
C ASP A 17 13.31 16.38 3.15
N TYR A 18 14.51 16.93 3.26
CA TYR A 18 15.34 16.72 4.45
C TYR A 18 14.70 17.29 5.72
N ALA A 19 14.18 18.52 5.66
CA ALA A 19 13.49 19.12 6.82
C ALA A 19 12.20 18.37 7.15
N ARG A 20 11.39 18.02 6.14
CA ARG A 20 10.16 17.23 6.32
C ARG A 20 10.44 15.88 6.95
N ARG A 21 11.48 15.17 6.52
CA ARG A 21 11.86 13.87 7.09
C ARG A 21 12.28 14.00 8.55
N LEU A 22 13.03 15.03 8.90
CA LEU A 22 13.35 15.31 10.30
C LEU A 22 12.10 15.67 11.10
N TYR A 23 11.26 16.54 10.59
CA TYR A 23 10.03 16.97 11.25
C TYR A 23 9.09 15.79 11.55
N TRP A 24 8.88 14.90 10.59
CA TRP A 24 7.91 13.81 10.70
C TRP A 24 8.46 12.52 11.31
N PHE A 25 9.76 12.26 11.14
CA PHE A 25 10.35 10.97 11.48
C PHE A 25 11.45 11.04 12.54
N HIS A 26 11.76 12.22 13.03
CA HIS A 26 12.74 12.39 14.09
C HIS A 26 12.06 12.68 15.41
N ARG A 27 12.32 11.85 16.44
CA ARG A 27 11.62 11.87 17.75
C ARG A 27 11.64 13.24 18.43
N TYR A 28 12.69 14.01 18.24
CA TYR A 28 12.89 15.30 18.92
C TYR A 28 12.56 16.51 18.03
N CYS A 29 12.09 16.30 16.81
CA CYS A 29 11.65 17.34 15.90
C CYS A 29 10.12 17.31 15.74
N GLY A 30 9.52 18.37 15.23
CA GLY A 30 8.07 18.43 14.98
C GLY A 30 7.39 19.56 15.78
N GLU A 31 6.06 19.50 15.91
CA GLU A 31 5.27 20.56 16.53
C GLU A 31 5.65 20.82 18.00
N ASP A 32 5.86 19.74 18.76
CA ASP A 32 6.17 19.80 20.19
C ASP A 32 7.68 19.72 20.48
N GLY A 33 8.51 19.74 19.42
CA GLY A 33 9.96 19.57 19.52
C GLY A 33 10.77 20.68 18.86
N VAL A 34 11.98 20.32 18.45
CA VAL A 34 12.86 21.23 17.69
C VAL A 34 12.25 21.48 16.31
N ARG A 35 12.04 22.75 15.98
CA ARG A 35 11.61 23.15 14.64
C ARG A 35 12.75 22.97 13.66
N VAL A 36 12.45 22.39 12.50
CA VAL A 36 13.41 22.15 11.44
C VAL A 36 13.02 22.96 10.22
N HIS A 37 13.96 23.72 9.70
CA HIS A 37 13.77 24.51 8.49
C HIS A 37 15.04 24.41 7.62
N THR A 38 14.86 24.19 6.33
CA THR A 38 15.99 24.12 5.39
C THR A 38 16.20 25.46 4.71
N VAL A 39 17.42 25.88 4.65
CA VAL A 39 17.83 27.07 3.90
C VAL A 39 18.67 26.62 2.70
N LEU A 40 18.17 26.85 1.50
CA LEU A 40 18.89 26.58 0.25
C LEU A 40 19.54 27.86 -0.24
N VAL A 41 20.87 27.88 -0.23
CA VAL A 41 21.68 29.06 -0.61
C VAL A 41 22.15 28.93 -2.05
N ASN A 42 21.88 29.95 -2.86
CA ASN A 42 22.36 30.04 -4.24
C ASN A 42 23.58 30.99 -4.35
N TYR A 43 24.62 30.53 -5.05
CA TYR A 43 25.81 31.30 -5.36
C TYR A 43 25.76 31.96 -6.74
N GLY A 44 24.68 31.73 -7.53
CA GLY A 44 24.54 32.25 -8.91
C GLY A 44 23.64 33.47 -9.02
N TYR A 45 23.54 34.01 -10.24
CA TYR A 45 22.73 35.17 -10.60
C TYR A 45 21.28 34.72 -10.89
N GLY A 46 20.45 34.60 -9.90
CA GLY A 46 19.03 34.30 -10.08
C GLY A 46 18.19 35.00 -9.02
N GLU A 47 17.01 35.51 -9.39
CA GLU A 47 16.04 35.97 -8.40
C GLU A 47 15.51 34.78 -7.63
N SER A 48 15.55 34.80 -6.31
CA SER A 48 14.43 34.36 -5.48
C SER A 48 14.78 34.33 -4.01
N ASP A 49 14.08 35.17 -3.28
CA ASP A 49 13.71 34.89 -1.91
C ASP A 49 12.31 34.24 -2.02
N ASP A 50 12.25 32.91 -2.03
CA ASP A 50 11.00 32.13 -2.03
C ASP A 50 10.93 31.38 -0.70
N GLU A 51 9.87 31.59 0.04
CA GLU A 51 9.62 30.93 1.32
C GLU A 51 8.43 29.99 1.16
N ARG A 52 8.67 28.73 1.36
CA ARG A 52 7.66 27.67 1.40
C ARG A 52 7.79 26.93 2.72
N ASP A 53 6.80 26.14 3.06
CA ASP A 53 6.90 25.25 4.22
C ASP A 53 8.18 24.43 4.18
N PHE A 54 8.94 24.46 5.26
CA PHE A 54 10.23 23.78 5.44
C PHE A 54 11.38 24.27 4.58
N LEU A 55 11.23 25.26 3.70
CA LEU A 55 12.29 25.70 2.81
C LEU A 55 12.27 27.20 2.61
N THR A 56 13.41 27.85 2.84
CA THR A 56 13.71 29.20 2.36
C THR A 56 14.83 29.13 1.34
N THR A 57 14.63 29.72 0.19
CA THR A 57 15.72 29.90 -0.79
C THR A 57 16.25 31.31 -0.67
N THR A 58 17.58 31.46 -0.60
CA THR A 58 18.19 32.78 -0.41
C THR A 58 19.55 32.87 -1.10
N ARG A 59 20.08 34.07 -1.18
CA ARG A 59 21.46 34.32 -1.61
C ARG A 59 22.42 34.38 -0.42
N VAL A 60 23.70 34.22 -0.68
CA VAL A 60 24.74 34.24 0.36
C VAL A 60 24.68 35.54 1.17
N GLU A 61 24.47 36.67 0.50
CA GLU A 61 24.46 38.01 1.11
C GLU A 61 23.33 38.18 2.14
N LYS A 62 22.19 37.45 1.96
CA LYS A 62 21.05 37.51 2.83
C LYS A 62 20.96 36.36 3.83
N LEU A 63 21.92 35.45 3.82
CA LEU A 63 21.89 34.25 4.65
C LEU A 63 21.78 34.58 6.15
N ALA A 64 22.51 35.59 6.61
CA ALA A 64 22.47 36.02 8.01
C ALA A 64 21.07 36.48 8.43
N GLU A 65 20.43 37.32 7.59
CA GLU A 65 19.03 37.79 7.85
C GLU A 65 18.04 36.63 7.91
N VAL A 66 18.23 35.63 7.06
CA VAL A 66 17.36 34.42 7.05
C VAL A 66 17.57 33.61 8.33
N ILE A 67 18.81 33.39 8.76
CA ILE A 67 19.10 32.66 9.99
C ILE A 67 18.53 33.39 11.21
N GLU A 68 18.71 34.72 11.30
CA GLU A 68 18.19 35.53 12.39
C GLU A 68 16.65 35.45 12.52
N ARG A 69 15.92 35.28 11.41
CA ARG A 69 14.45 35.10 11.46
C ARG A 69 14.02 33.80 12.13
N PHE A 70 14.86 32.76 12.09
CA PHE A 70 14.60 31.47 12.71
C PHE A 70 15.25 31.33 14.07
N ASP A 71 16.09 32.28 14.47
CA ASP A 71 16.70 32.29 15.79
C ASP A 71 15.63 32.50 16.87
N GLN A 72 15.66 31.65 17.87
CA GLN A 72 14.71 31.68 18.98
C GLN A 72 15.46 31.82 20.30
N PRO A 73 14.85 32.45 21.31
CA PRO A 73 15.41 32.46 22.64
C PRO A 73 15.79 31.04 23.10
N GLU A 74 16.88 30.92 23.86
CA GLU A 74 17.38 29.63 24.33
C GLU A 74 16.27 28.74 24.85
N ALA A 75 16.17 27.54 24.31
CA ALA A 75 15.27 26.53 24.79
C ALA A 75 15.63 26.14 26.22
N ALA A 76 14.64 25.95 27.08
CA ALA A 76 14.84 25.54 28.47
C ALA A 76 15.64 24.23 28.61
N GLN A 77 15.64 23.40 27.58
CA GLN A 77 16.44 22.19 27.46
C GLN A 77 16.95 22.03 26.02
N PRO A 78 18.21 22.38 25.74
CA PRO A 78 18.79 22.20 24.42
C PRO A 78 18.91 20.72 24.07
N LEU A 79 18.62 20.38 22.83
CA LEU A 79 18.80 19.03 22.30
C LEU A 79 20.30 18.76 22.08
N SER A 80 20.89 17.81 22.82
CA SER A 80 22.29 17.45 22.61
C SER A 80 22.47 16.71 21.27
N LEU A 81 23.64 16.88 20.66
CA LEU A 81 24.01 16.19 19.42
C LEU A 81 23.92 14.67 19.56
N GLU A 82 24.31 14.11 20.69
CA GLU A 82 24.24 12.68 20.98
C GLU A 82 22.79 12.17 20.95
N ARG A 83 21.86 12.89 21.57
CA ARG A 83 20.43 12.57 21.52
C ARG A 83 19.85 12.72 20.11
N PHE A 84 20.24 13.76 19.39
CA PHE A 84 19.79 13.99 18.01
C PHE A 84 20.30 12.88 17.06
N LEU A 85 21.55 12.45 17.18
CA LEU A 85 22.14 11.40 16.35
C LEU A 85 21.88 9.98 16.87
N SER A 86 21.15 9.81 17.96
CA SER A 86 20.86 8.47 18.48
C SER A 86 20.04 7.66 17.47
N VAL A 87 20.34 6.37 17.33
CA VAL A 87 19.62 5.45 16.44
C VAL A 87 18.11 5.44 16.75
N ASP A 88 17.77 5.58 18.03
CA ASP A 88 16.37 5.65 18.50
C ASP A 88 15.65 6.96 18.15
N ALA A 89 16.39 7.99 17.75
CA ALA A 89 15.79 9.28 17.35
C ALA A 89 15.19 9.25 15.95
N CYS A 90 15.77 8.47 15.03
CA CYS A 90 15.23 8.30 13.68
C CYS A 90 14.13 7.23 13.70
N GLN A 91 12.91 7.63 13.35
CA GLN A 91 11.72 6.77 13.30
C GLN A 91 11.12 6.75 11.90
N PRO A 92 11.85 6.25 10.88
CA PRO A 92 11.33 6.23 9.53
C PRO A 92 10.06 5.38 9.46
N SER A 93 9.12 5.78 8.61
CA SER A 93 7.99 4.93 8.26
C SER A 93 8.36 4.17 6.97
N PRO A 94 8.93 2.97 7.04
CA PRO A 94 9.30 2.22 5.85
C PRO A 94 8.05 1.80 5.08
N SER A 95 8.20 1.48 3.79
CA SER A 95 7.15 0.77 3.07
C SER A 95 6.94 -0.61 3.71
N LEU A 96 5.73 -1.19 3.55
CA LEU A 96 5.43 -2.53 4.05
C LEU A 96 6.53 -3.54 3.69
N VAL A 97 6.99 -3.52 2.44
CA VAL A 97 8.02 -4.44 1.94
C VAL A 97 9.36 -4.24 2.63
N ARG A 98 9.77 -2.99 2.87
CA ARG A 98 11.00 -2.69 3.64
C ARG A 98 10.88 -3.12 5.09
N ALA A 99 9.72 -2.88 5.71
CA ALA A 99 9.46 -3.30 7.08
C ALA A 99 9.59 -4.82 7.21
N VAL A 100 9.01 -5.56 6.28
CA VAL A 100 9.09 -7.02 6.23
C VAL A 100 10.52 -7.49 5.99
N ARG A 101 11.24 -6.91 5.00
CA ARG A 101 12.63 -7.28 4.73
C ARG A 101 13.53 -7.10 5.95
N SER A 102 13.48 -5.93 6.61
CA SER A 102 14.28 -5.67 7.81
C SER A 102 13.94 -6.65 8.94
N TYR A 103 12.65 -6.94 9.11
CA TYR A 103 12.18 -7.91 10.11
C TYR A 103 12.78 -9.30 9.90
N PHE A 104 12.84 -9.77 8.67
CA PHE A 104 13.34 -11.11 8.37
C PHE A 104 14.88 -11.19 8.30
N SER A 105 15.58 -10.11 7.92
CA SER A 105 17.04 -10.12 7.77
C SER A 105 17.78 -9.91 9.09
N GLU A 106 17.24 -9.08 9.98
CA GLU A 106 17.96 -8.64 11.18
C GLU A 106 17.53 -9.37 12.45
N HIS A 107 16.49 -10.21 12.39
CA HIS A 107 15.83 -10.85 13.54
C HIS A 107 15.43 -9.85 14.65
N ALA A 108 15.57 -8.57 14.33
CA ALA A 108 15.16 -7.44 15.13
C ALA A 108 14.49 -6.45 14.15
N LEU A 109 13.25 -6.12 14.40
CA LEU A 109 12.64 -4.97 13.73
C LEU A 109 13.55 -3.77 13.99
N PRO A 110 13.99 -3.02 12.95
CA PRO A 110 14.26 -1.64 13.21
C PRO A 110 12.98 -1.16 13.88
N ARG A 111 13.10 -0.69 15.13
CA ARG A 111 11.95 -0.27 15.92
C ARG A 111 11.20 0.79 15.14
N ILE A 112 10.23 0.35 14.33
CA ILE A 112 9.23 1.20 13.72
C ILE A 112 8.28 1.51 14.87
N LYS A 113 8.77 2.27 15.86
CA LYS A 113 8.08 2.53 17.14
C LYS A 113 6.62 2.92 16.94
N ARG A 114 6.33 3.60 15.85
CA ARG A 114 4.97 4.06 15.55
C ARG A 114 4.07 2.93 15.03
N ILE A 115 4.58 2.06 14.15
CA ILE A 115 3.82 0.88 13.69
C ILE A 115 3.63 -0.07 14.85
N ASP A 116 4.70 -0.36 15.59
CA ASP A 116 4.64 -1.26 16.74
C ASP A 116 3.70 -0.73 17.83
N GLN A 117 3.73 0.57 18.14
CA GLN A 117 2.82 1.16 19.13
C GLN A 117 1.34 1.01 18.73
N VAL A 118 1.01 1.20 17.45
CA VAL A 118 -0.36 1.09 16.95
C VAL A 118 -0.80 -0.37 16.82
N THR A 119 0.10 -1.27 16.40
CA THR A 119 -0.26 -2.66 16.08
C THR A 119 -0.04 -3.63 17.24
N GLN A 120 0.80 -3.28 18.24
CA GLN A 120 1.21 -4.18 19.31
C GLN A 120 0.04 -4.74 20.14
N LYS A 121 -0.96 -3.91 20.43
CA LYS A 121 -2.17 -4.36 21.15
C LYS A 121 -2.95 -5.39 20.33
N THR A 122 -3.11 -5.15 19.05
CA THR A 122 -3.80 -6.06 18.13
C THR A 122 -3.03 -7.37 17.99
N VAL A 123 -1.71 -7.32 17.79
CA VAL A 123 -0.86 -8.52 17.72
C VAL A 123 -0.95 -9.33 19.01
N ALA A 124 -0.79 -8.69 20.17
CA ALA A 124 -0.90 -9.36 21.47
C ALA A 124 -2.28 -10.00 21.67
N ARG A 125 -3.36 -9.30 21.28
CA ARG A 125 -4.72 -9.85 21.36
C ARG A 125 -4.88 -11.07 20.46
N VAL A 126 -4.44 -10.99 19.21
CA VAL A 126 -4.51 -12.13 18.26
C VAL A 126 -3.72 -13.34 18.78
N ILE A 127 -2.52 -13.14 19.30
CA ILE A 127 -1.70 -14.22 19.90
C ILE A 127 -2.44 -14.86 21.07
N THR A 128 -3.06 -14.06 21.94
CA THR A 128 -3.86 -14.57 23.07
C THR A 128 -5.01 -15.45 22.57
N GLU A 129 -5.76 -14.99 21.58
CA GLU A 129 -6.87 -15.74 20.98
C GLU A 129 -6.42 -17.06 20.33
N ILE A 130 -5.26 -17.04 19.65
CA ILE A 130 -4.67 -18.27 19.07
C ILE A 130 -4.33 -19.27 20.17
N ARG A 131 -3.68 -18.85 21.25
CA ARG A 131 -3.29 -19.71 22.37
C ARG A 131 -4.50 -20.28 23.11
N GLU A 132 -5.54 -19.48 23.35
CA GLU A 132 -6.81 -19.93 23.93
C GLU A 132 -7.50 -20.96 23.03
N THR A 133 -7.52 -20.74 21.71
CA THR A 133 -8.12 -21.67 20.74
C THR A 133 -7.36 -22.99 20.70
N HIS A 134 -6.01 -22.95 20.77
CA HIS A 134 -5.19 -24.15 20.90
C HIS A 134 -5.50 -24.92 22.19
N ALA A 135 -5.53 -24.25 23.34
CA ALA A 135 -5.78 -24.86 24.64
C ALA A 135 -7.18 -25.50 24.73
N THR A 136 -8.19 -24.89 24.10
CA THR A 136 -9.59 -25.37 24.11
C THR A 136 -9.92 -26.29 22.94
N ARG A 137 -8.99 -26.53 22.01
CA ARG A 137 -9.16 -27.38 20.82
C ARG A 137 -10.38 -27.02 19.98
N LYS A 138 -10.62 -25.72 19.77
CA LYS A 138 -11.78 -25.19 19.05
C LYS A 138 -11.45 -24.72 17.63
N ARG A 139 -12.46 -24.21 16.95
CA ARG A 139 -12.37 -23.47 15.68
C ARG A 139 -12.72 -22.02 15.94
N LYS A 140 -11.91 -21.10 15.46
CA LYS A 140 -12.13 -19.67 15.68
C LYS A 140 -11.94 -18.86 14.41
N LEU A 141 -12.85 -17.92 14.17
CA LEU A 141 -12.70 -16.86 13.19
C LEU A 141 -12.34 -15.57 13.93
N LEU A 142 -11.19 -15.00 13.64
CA LEU A 142 -10.76 -13.69 14.14
C LEU A 142 -10.84 -12.66 13.01
N LEU A 143 -11.53 -11.55 13.24
CA LEU A 143 -11.62 -10.46 12.29
C LEU A 143 -10.82 -9.27 12.79
N VAL A 144 -9.83 -8.85 12.03
CA VAL A 144 -9.03 -7.66 12.31
C VAL A 144 -9.36 -6.60 11.28
N SER A 145 -9.92 -5.47 11.72
CA SER A 145 -10.22 -4.36 10.83
C SER A 145 -9.29 -3.16 11.07
N GLY A 146 -9.35 -2.19 10.18
CA GLY A 146 -8.64 -0.93 10.38
C GLY A 146 -8.72 -0.01 9.17
N VAL A 147 -8.47 1.26 9.44
CA VAL A 147 -8.45 2.30 8.42
C VAL A 147 -7.41 1.98 7.32
N PRO A 148 -7.54 2.54 6.11
CA PRO A 148 -6.54 2.38 5.06
C PRO A 148 -5.15 2.76 5.57
N GLY A 149 -4.18 1.85 5.39
CA GLY A 149 -2.81 2.07 5.86
C GLY A 149 -2.54 1.88 7.35
N ALA A 150 -3.48 1.32 8.11
CA ALA A 150 -3.30 1.07 9.55
C ALA A 150 -2.33 -0.08 9.89
N GLY A 151 -1.71 -0.74 8.91
CA GLY A 151 -0.76 -1.82 9.15
C GLY A 151 -1.35 -3.23 9.26
N LYS A 152 -2.60 -3.45 8.81
CA LYS A 152 -3.25 -4.77 8.84
C LYS A 152 -2.40 -5.89 8.23
N THR A 153 -1.91 -5.68 7.00
CA THR A 153 -1.03 -6.64 6.30
C THR A 153 0.25 -6.91 7.09
N TYR A 154 0.80 -5.87 7.74
CA TYR A 154 1.98 -6.00 8.61
C TYR A 154 1.68 -6.87 9.84
N VAL A 155 0.55 -6.66 10.51
CA VAL A 155 0.08 -7.52 11.62
C VAL A 155 -0.02 -8.98 11.18
N GLY A 156 -0.64 -9.25 10.02
CA GLY A 156 -0.76 -10.60 9.49
C GLY A 156 0.58 -11.27 9.19
N LEU A 157 1.51 -10.53 8.60
CA LEU A 157 2.85 -11.03 8.28
C LEU A 157 3.68 -11.25 9.56
N GLN A 158 3.55 -10.38 10.55
CA GLN A 158 4.18 -10.53 11.84
C GLN A 158 3.72 -11.81 12.54
N ILE A 159 2.41 -12.05 12.61
CA ILE A 159 1.83 -13.26 13.21
C ILE A 159 2.28 -14.52 12.45
N ALA A 160 2.34 -14.46 11.11
CA ALA A 160 2.77 -15.61 10.30
C ALA A 160 4.24 -15.99 10.51
N HIS A 161 5.09 -15.02 10.84
CA HIS A 161 6.53 -15.22 11.00
C HIS A 161 6.95 -15.47 12.45
N GLU A 162 6.24 -14.88 13.41
CA GLU A 162 6.70 -14.85 14.79
C GLU A 162 6.90 -16.25 15.37
N ARG A 163 8.08 -16.47 15.93
CA ARG A 163 8.45 -17.69 16.65
C ARG A 163 7.59 -17.96 17.89
N PHE A 164 6.69 -17.04 18.25
CA PHE A 164 5.72 -17.24 19.34
C PHE A 164 4.77 -18.41 19.13
N LEU A 165 4.64 -18.87 17.89
CA LEU A 165 3.79 -19.99 17.54
C LEU A 165 4.59 -21.28 17.28
N ASP A 166 5.92 -21.25 17.37
CA ASP A 166 6.76 -22.44 17.14
C ASP A 166 6.47 -23.53 18.19
N ASP A 167 6.12 -23.14 19.40
CA ASP A 167 5.71 -24.06 20.47
C ASP A 167 4.33 -24.70 20.23
N LEU A 168 3.55 -24.16 19.29
CA LEU A 168 2.26 -24.68 18.88
C LEU A 168 2.34 -25.56 17.60
N ALA A 169 3.53 -25.71 17.02
CA ALA A 169 3.75 -26.54 15.86
C ALA A 169 3.57 -28.01 16.25
N GLU A 170 2.56 -28.65 15.68
CA GLU A 170 2.33 -30.10 15.85
C GLU A 170 3.11 -30.86 14.77
N MET A 171 3.77 -31.97 15.15
CA MET A 171 4.46 -32.86 14.21
C MET A 171 3.42 -33.55 13.34
N GLY A 172 3.54 -33.42 12.03
CA GLY A 172 2.73 -34.19 11.08
C GLY A 172 3.06 -35.69 11.14
N GLU A 173 2.22 -36.55 10.57
CA GLU A 173 2.42 -38.02 10.52
C GLU A 173 3.72 -38.48 9.81
N SER A 174 4.42 -37.58 9.11
CA SER A 174 5.74 -37.81 8.52
C SER A 174 6.78 -37.07 9.36
N ASP A 175 7.92 -37.75 9.66
CA ASP A 175 9.08 -37.23 10.39
C ASP A 175 9.78 -35.99 9.74
N GLU A 176 9.07 -35.29 8.86
CA GLU A 176 9.50 -34.01 8.29
C GLU A 176 9.36 -32.91 9.33
N LYS A 177 10.33 -31.97 9.31
CA LYS A 177 10.41 -30.79 10.20
C LYS A 177 9.03 -30.15 10.43
N PRO A 178 8.71 -29.72 11.68
CA PRO A 178 7.48 -29.03 11.97
C PRO A 178 7.32 -27.86 11.02
N THR A 179 6.23 -27.85 10.26
CA THR A 179 5.89 -26.74 9.36
C THR A 179 5.50 -25.53 10.21
N ALA A 180 5.83 -24.32 9.75
CA ALA A 180 5.38 -23.10 10.40
C ALA A 180 3.87 -23.20 10.70
N PRO A 181 3.41 -22.99 11.95
CA PRO A 181 2.01 -23.19 12.33
C PRO A 181 1.04 -22.24 11.63
N ALA A 182 1.55 -21.13 11.07
CA ALA A 182 0.78 -20.09 10.41
C ALA A 182 1.17 -19.93 8.93
N VAL A 183 0.21 -19.51 8.10
CA VAL A 183 0.40 -19.10 6.70
C VAL A 183 -0.32 -17.81 6.41
N PHE A 184 0.37 -16.89 5.74
CA PHE A 184 -0.20 -15.64 5.24
C PHE A 184 -0.67 -15.85 3.80
N LEU A 185 -1.94 -15.57 3.56
CA LEU A 185 -2.61 -15.77 2.28
C LEU A 185 -3.15 -14.45 1.77
N SER A 186 -2.79 -14.08 0.55
CA SER A 186 -3.29 -12.85 -0.07
C SER A 186 -3.85 -13.11 -1.47
N GLY A 187 -4.98 -12.49 -1.76
CA GLY A 187 -5.56 -12.46 -3.10
C GLY A 187 -4.77 -11.56 -4.07
N ASN A 188 -3.83 -10.78 -3.53
CA ASN A 188 -3.02 -9.83 -4.26
C ASN A 188 -1.73 -10.49 -4.77
N GLY A 189 -1.79 -11.06 -5.97
CA GLY A 189 -0.67 -11.74 -6.60
C GLY A 189 0.63 -10.93 -6.65
N PRO A 190 0.64 -9.68 -7.12
CA PRO A 190 1.80 -8.80 -7.14
C PRO A 190 2.47 -8.63 -5.77
N LEU A 191 1.69 -8.37 -4.72
CA LEU A 191 2.22 -8.27 -3.36
C LEU A 191 2.85 -9.59 -2.91
N VAL A 192 2.20 -10.72 -3.20
CA VAL A 192 2.76 -12.05 -2.90
C VAL A 192 4.10 -12.27 -3.60
N GLU A 193 4.20 -11.92 -4.89
CA GLU A 193 5.46 -12.04 -5.65
C GLU A 193 6.59 -11.21 -5.03
N VAL A 194 6.31 -9.95 -4.68
CA VAL A 194 7.30 -9.06 -4.06
C VAL A 194 7.73 -9.58 -2.69
N LEU A 195 6.77 -9.96 -1.84
CA LEU A 195 7.07 -10.49 -0.51
C LEU A 195 7.88 -11.79 -0.59
N GLN A 196 7.51 -12.72 -1.48
CA GLN A 196 8.26 -13.97 -1.67
C GLN A 196 9.68 -13.72 -2.18
N TYR A 197 9.87 -12.74 -3.07
CA TYR A 197 11.17 -12.36 -3.60
C TYR A 197 12.07 -11.77 -2.52
N GLU A 198 11.56 -10.83 -1.74
CA GLU A 198 12.27 -10.17 -0.64
C GLU A 198 12.63 -11.16 0.49
N LEU A 199 11.70 -12.03 0.88
CA LEU A 199 11.92 -13.03 1.90
C LEU A 199 12.99 -14.04 1.48
N LYS A 200 13.01 -14.43 0.20
CA LYS A 200 14.07 -15.29 -0.35
C LYS A 200 15.44 -14.61 -0.29
N GLY A 201 15.49 -13.31 -0.62
CA GLY A 201 16.72 -12.50 -0.51
C GLY A 201 17.24 -12.36 0.92
N ALA A 202 16.34 -12.37 1.92
CA ALA A 202 16.68 -12.33 3.34
C ALA A 202 17.06 -13.71 3.95
N GLY A 203 17.20 -14.75 3.14
CA GLY A 203 17.57 -16.10 3.59
C GLY A 203 16.41 -16.94 4.12
N GLY A 204 15.18 -16.48 3.98
CA GLY A 204 13.96 -17.19 4.39
C GLY A 204 13.33 -17.99 3.24
N GLU A 205 12.52 -19.00 3.59
CA GLU A 205 11.67 -19.71 2.64
C GLU A 205 10.36 -18.97 2.40
N GLY A 206 10.43 -17.82 1.71
CA GLY A 206 9.27 -16.92 1.51
C GLY A 206 7.99 -17.61 1.00
N ARG A 207 8.11 -18.71 0.24
CA ARG A 207 6.96 -19.51 -0.21
C ARG A 207 6.29 -20.34 0.88
N VAL A 208 6.94 -20.54 2.02
CA VAL A 208 6.35 -21.29 3.15
C VAL A 208 5.37 -20.39 3.88
N PHE A 209 5.72 -19.14 4.10
CA PHE A 209 4.93 -18.20 4.90
C PHE A 209 3.91 -17.39 4.11
N VAL A 210 4.18 -17.06 2.83
CA VAL A 210 3.34 -16.19 2.01
C VAL A 210 2.92 -16.92 0.75
N ARG A 211 1.61 -17.02 0.53
CA ARG A 211 1.04 -17.72 -0.65
C ARG A 211 -0.14 -16.95 -1.25
N GLY A 212 -0.38 -17.19 -2.53
CA GLY A 212 -1.61 -16.75 -3.18
C GLY A 212 -2.81 -17.55 -2.67
N VAL A 213 -3.93 -16.87 -2.39
CA VAL A 213 -5.19 -17.51 -1.99
C VAL A 213 -5.63 -18.55 -3.01
N LYS A 214 -5.55 -18.22 -4.31
CA LYS A 214 -5.98 -19.11 -5.40
C LYS A 214 -5.23 -20.44 -5.40
N ASP A 215 -3.91 -20.39 -5.29
CA ASP A 215 -3.06 -21.59 -5.31
C ASP A 215 -3.34 -22.44 -4.07
N PHE A 216 -3.61 -21.79 -2.93
CA PHE A 216 -3.94 -22.46 -1.69
C PHE A 216 -5.31 -23.15 -1.78
N VAL A 217 -6.34 -22.41 -2.24
CA VAL A 217 -7.68 -22.95 -2.45
C VAL A 217 -7.64 -24.10 -3.45
N GLU A 218 -7.01 -23.93 -4.63
CA GLU A 218 -6.93 -24.98 -5.64
C GLU A 218 -6.24 -26.24 -5.11
N LYS A 219 -5.19 -26.10 -4.31
CA LYS A 219 -4.47 -27.22 -3.73
C LYS A 219 -5.35 -28.00 -2.74
N TYR A 220 -6.02 -27.32 -1.82
CA TYR A 220 -6.70 -27.96 -0.69
C TYR A 220 -8.21 -28.21 -0.90
N SER A 221 -8.83 -27.70 -1.98
CA SER A 221 -10.22 -28.03 -2.35
C SER A 221 -10.37 -29.41 -2.97
N LYS A 222 -9.28 -29.98 -3.51
CA LYS A 222 -9.33 -31.33 -4.12
C LYS A 222 -9.56 -32.39 -3.03
N LYS A 223 -10.58 -33.25 -3.20
CA LYS A 223 -10.91 -34.32 -2.24
C LYS A 223 -9.75 -35.25 -1.87
N ARG A 224 -8.76 -35.38 -2.76
CA ARG A 224 -7.55 -36.21 -2.54
C ARG A 224 -6.44 -35.47 -1.79
N SER A 225 -6.55 -34.17 -1.62
CA SER A 225 -5.59 -33.41 -0.83
C SER A 225 -5.93 -33.55 0.65
N GLY A 226 -4.93 -33.83 1.45
CA GLY A 226 -5.07 -33.81 2.91
C GLY A 226 -5.44 -32.41 3.42
N PRO A 227 -5.67 -32.25 4.74
CA PRO A 227 -5.87 -30.93 5.33
C PRO A 227 -4.65 -30.03 5.14
N PRO A 228 -4.82 -28.70 5.20
CA PRO A 228 -3.66 -27.81 5.29
C PRO A 228 -2.80 -28.18 6.52
N PRO A 229 -1.47 -28.09 6.40
CA PRO A 229 -0.58 -28.38 7.53
C PRO A 229 -0.51 -27.23 8.55
N HIS A 230 -1.21 -26.14 8.32
CA HIS A 230 -1.20 -24.93 9.14
C HIS A 230 -2.45 -24.86 10.01
N HIS A 231 -2.27 -24.52 11.27
CA HIS A 231 -3.36 -24.31 12.23
C HIS A 231 -3.86 -22.86 12.27
N VAL A 232 -3.08 -21.92 11.72
CA VAL A 232 -3.43 -20.50 11.62
C VAL A 232 -3.41 -20.07 10.16
N LEU A 233 -4.58 -19.73 9.62
CA LEU A 233 -4.76 -19.29 8.24
C LEU A 233 -5.08 -17.80 8.23
N ILE A 234 -4.15 -16.96 7.77
CA ILE A 234 -4.30 -15.51 7.75
C ILE A 234 -4.67 -15.07 6.34
N PHE A 235 -5.86 -14.50 6.19
CA PHE A 235 -6.37 -14.04 4.91
C PHE A 235 -6.34 -12.51 4.82
N ASP A 236 -5.44 -11.97 4.00
CA ASP A 236 -5.32 -10.54 3.74
C ASP A 236 -6.39 -10.05 2.77
N GLU A 237 -6.96 -8.87 3.05
CA GLU A 237 -8.08 -8.28 2.32
C GLU A 237 -9.32 -9.22 2.28
N ALA A 238 -9.65 -9.83 3.41
CA ALA A 238 -10.69 -10.86 3.51
C ALA A 238 -12.10 -10.38 3.09
N GLN A 239 -12.36 -9.06 3.05
CA GLN A 239 -13.59 -8.49 2.49
C GLN A 239 -13.69 -8.65 0.97
N ARG A 240 -12.57 -8.95 0.29
CA ARG A 240 -12.50 -9.16 -1.16
C ARG A 240 -12.58 -10.63 -1.55
N ALA A 241 -12.92 -11.51 -0.62
CA ALA A 241 -13.12 -12.91 -0.90
C ALA A 241 -14.13 -13.08 -2.04
N TRP A 242 -13.87 -14.02 -2.92
CA TRP A 242 -14.74 -14.27 -4.06
C TRP A 242 -16.00 -15.01 -3.62
N ASP A 243 -17.13 -14.55 -4.18
CA ASP A 243 -18.40 -15.27 -4.06
C ASP A 243 -18.40 -16.59 -4.86
N ALA A 244 -19.38 -17.42 -4.60
CA ALA A 244 -19.50 -18.73 -5.23
C ALA A 244 -19.66 -18.64 -6.76
N GLU A 245 -20.36 -17.62 -7.28
CA GLU A 245 -20.55 -17.43 -8.72
C GLU A 245 -19.21 -17.18 -9.41
N ARG A 246 -18.40 -16.30 -8.84
CA ARG A 246 -17.08 -15.98 -9.39
C ARG A 246 -16.11 -17.15 -9.30
N VAL A 247 -16.11 -17.89 -8.20
CA VAL A 247 -15.28 -19.08 -8.02
C VAL A 247 -15.65 -20.12 -9.08
N ARG A 248 -16.95 -20.38 -9.30
CA ARG A 248 -17.46 -21.32 -10.32
C ARG A 248 -17.05 -20.93 -11.73
N LEU A 249 -17.23 -19.65 -12.09
CA LEU A 249 -16.84 -19.12 -13.40
C LEU A 249 -15.33 -19.22 -13.66
N LYS A 250 -14.52 -19.06 -12.62
CA LYS A 250 -13.07 -19.03 -12.76
C LYS A 250 -12.43 -20.42 -12.80
N HIS A 251 -12.96 -21.35 -12.04
CA HIS A 251 -12.42 -22.70 -11.90
C HIS A 251 -13.14 -23.74 -12.76
N ASP A 252 -14.18 -23.33 -13.51
CA ASP A 252 -15.03 -24.21 -14.32
C ASP A 252 -15.62 -25.38 -13.49
N ASP A 253 -15.90 -25.10 -12.21
CA ASP A 253 -16.47 -26.03 -11.24
C ASP A 253 -17.85 -25.53 -10.76
N PRO A 254 -18.96 -26.10 -11.27
CA PRO A 254 -20.30 -25.68 -10.90
C PRO A 254 -20.66 -25.94 -9.44
N THR A 255 -19.88 -26.74 -8.72
CA THR A 255 -20.12 -27.11 -7.33
C THR A 255 -19.31 -26.29 -6.33
N ALA A 256 -18.38 -25.46 -6.81
CA ALA A 256 -17.52 -24.66 -5.94
C ALA A 256 -18.34 -23.63 -5.13
N GLY A 257 -18.05 -23.56 -3.84
CA GLY A 257 -18.55 -22.53 -2.93
C GLY A 257 -17.75 -21.23 -3.01
N SER A 258 -18.08 -20.28 -2.16
CA SER A 258 -17.30 -19.05 -1.98
C SER A 258 -15.91 -19.31 -1.37
N GLU A 259 -15.00 -18.34 -1.47
CA GLU A 259 -13.71 -18.46 -0.79
C GLU A 259 -13.86 -18.59 0.75
N PRO A 260 -14.72 -17.81 1.45
CA PRO A 260 -15.00 -18.05 2.87
C PRO A 260 -15.45 -19.47 3.20
N GLU A 261 -16.37 -20.04 2.43
CA GLU A 261 -16.80 -21.44 2.61
C GLU A 261 -15.64 -22.42 2.45
N ALA A 262 -14.74 -22.17 1.48
CA ALA A 262 -13.54 -22.98 1.30
C ALA A 262 -12.62 -22.90 2.52
N PHE A 263 -12.39 -21.71 3.08
CA PHE A 263 -11.56 -21.52 4.27
C PHE A 263 -12.16 -22.16 5.53
N VAL A 264 -13.45 -22.04 5.73
CA VAL A 264 -14.17 -22.75 6.81
C VAL A 264 -13.99 -24.25 6.66
N SER A 265 -14.21 -24.80 5.47
CA SER A 265 -14.00 -26.23 5.18
C SER A 265 -12.56 -26.69 5.40
N PHE A 266 -11.57 -25.85 5.05
CA PHE A 266 -10.16 -26.19 5.30
C PHE A 266 -9.87 -26.27 6.80
N ALA A 267 -10.31 -25.27 7.55
CA ALA A 267 -10.12 -25.20 8.99
C ALA A 267 -10.80 -26.36 9.73
N GLU A 268 -11.96 -26.82 9.24
CA GLU A 268 -12.65 -27.99 9.79
C GLU A 268 -11.90 -29.29 9.62
N ARG A 269 -11.16 -29.43 8.52
CA ARG A 269 -10.35 -30.61 8.23
C ARG A 269 -9.01 -30.64 8.97
N VAL A 270 -8.53 -29.47 9.47
CA VAL A 270 -7.31 -29.41 10.28
C VAL A 270 -7.55 -30.15 11.61
N PRO A 271 -6.72 -31.11 12.00
CA PRO A 271 -6.91 -31.87 13.23
C PRO A 271 -6.88 -30.97 14.49
N GLY A 272 -7.74 -31.25 15.44
CA GLY A 272 -7.75 -30.64 16.78
C GLY A 272 -8.28 -29.21 16.79
N TRP A 273 -7.54 -28.23 16.31
CA TRP A 273 -7.88 -26.81 16.40
C TRP A 273 -7.48 -26.07 15.13
N CYS A 274 -8.12 -24.93 14.87
CA CYS A 274 -7.71 -24.02 13.79
C CYS A 274 -8.24 -22.61 14.03
N VAL A 275 -7.43 -21.62 13.66
CA VAL A 275 -7.80 -20.21 13.66
C VAL A 275 -7.74 -19.68 12.23
N VAL A 276 -8.82 -19.08 11.77
CA VAL A 276 -8.88 -18.29 10.53
C VAL A 276 -8.86 -16.81 10.91
N ILE A 277 -7.91 -16.06 10.40
CA ILE A 277 -7.78 -14.62 10.65
C ILE A 277 -8.12 -13.88 9.38
N GLY A 278 -9.19 -13.10 9.37
CA GLY A 278 -9.58 -12.21 8.28
C GLY A 278 -9.10 -10.79 8.55
N LEU A 279 -8.18 -10.28 7.72
CA LEU A 279 -7.77 -8.88 7.75
C LEU A 279 -8.69 -8.07 6.82
N ILE A 280 -9.44 -7.14 7.40
CA ILE A 280 -10.53 -6.42 6.73
C ILE A 280 -10.14 -4.97 6.46
N GLY A 281 -10.11 -4.58 5.19
CA GLY A 281 -9.96 -3.19 4.74
C GLY A 281 -11.26 -2.65 4.14
N GLY A 282 -11.46 -1.34 4.14
CA GLY A 282 -12.63 -0.72 3.51
C GLY A 282 -12.29 -0.03 2.18
N GLY A 283 -13.19 -0.07 1.20
CA GLY A 283 -13.25 0.90 0.11
C GLY A 283 -12.24 0.74 -1.04
N GLN A 284 -11.75 -0.46 -1.34
CA GLN A 284 -10.80 -0.68 -2.45
C GLN A 284 -11.23 -1.79 -3.41
N GLU A 285 -12.51 -2.06 -3.55
CA GLU A 285 -13.04 -3.07 -4.46
C GLU A 285 -12.82 -2.64 -5.92
N ILE A 286 -12.10 -3.45 -6.71
CA ILE A 286 -11.84 -3.21 -8.13
C ILE A 286 -12.25 -4.37 -9.03
N HIS A 287 -12.67 -5.49 -8.43
CA HIS A 287 -13.12 -6.66 -9.15
C HIS A 287 -14.60 -6.92 -8.95
N VAL A 288 -15.24 -7.44 -9.97
CA VAL A 288 -16.61 -7.97 -9.90
C VAL A 288 -16.63 -9.19 -8.98
N GLY A 289 -17.61 -9.27 -8.06
CA GLY A 289 -17.77 -10.38 -7.12
C GLY A 289 -17.08 -10.16 -5.76
N GLU A 290 -16.58 -8.95 -5.50
CA GLU A 290 -16.03 -8.54 -4.18
C GLU A 290 -17.09 -7.83 -3.31
N GLU A 291 -18.35 -7.72 -3.80
CA GLU A 291 -19.40 -6.92 -3.13
C GLU A 291 -20.01 -7.61 -1.89
N GLY A 292 -19.82 -8.93 -1.73
CA GLY A 292 -20.39 -9.71 -0.62
C GLY A 292 -19.79 -9.40 0.75
N GLY A 293 -18.59 -8.90 0.77
CA GLY A 293 -17.92 -8.41 1.98
C GLY A 293 -17.92 -9.42 3.14
N ILE A 294 -18.11 -8.88 4.35
CA ILE A 294 -18.07 -9.64 5.59
C ILE A 294 -19.29 -10.60 5.76
N GLY A 295 -20.40 -10.31 5.05
CA GLY A 295 -21.60 -11.14 5.09
C GLY A 295 -21.34 -12.58 4.62
N MET A 296 -20.47 -12.78 3.63
CA MET A 296 -20.09 -14.11 3.15
C MET A 296 -19.39 -14.96 4.22
N TRP A 297 -18.61 -14.32 5.09
CA TRP A 297 -17.99 -15.01 6.23
C TRP A 297 -19.02 -15.44 7.25
N ALA A 298 -20.01 -14.57 7.54
CA ALA A 298 -21.10 -14.91 8.44
C ALA A 298 -21.96 -16.06 7.87
N ASP A 299 -22.25 -16.05 6.56
CA ASP A 299 -22.98 -17.13 5.89
C ASP A 299 -22.21 -18.45 5.93
N ALA A 300 -20.89 -18.42 5.67
CA ALA A 300 -20.05 -19.61 5.71
C ALA A 300 -20.00 -20.24 7.11
N ILE A 301 -19.87 -19.43 8.15
CA ILE A 301 -19.89 -19.90 9.55
C ILE A 301 -21.28 -20.43 9.94
N ALA A 302 -22.36 -19.72 9.58
CA ALA A 302 -23.73 -20.15 9.89
C ALA A 302 -24.12 -21.46 9.20
N SER A 303 -23.52 -21.76 8.04
CA SER A 303 -23.75 -22.99 7.27
C SER A 303 -22.89 -24.17 7.72
N SER A 304 -21.93 -23.94 8.63
CA SER A 304 -21.05 -24.99 9.16
C SER A 304 -21.76 -25.88 10.17
N GLU A 305 -21.48 -27.17 10.09
CA GLU A 305 -21.95 -28.15 11.10
C GLU A 305 -21.05 -28.15 12.37
N THR A 306 -19.87 -27.56 12.28
CA THR A 306 -18.91 -27.45 13.38
C THR A 306 -19.18 -26.20 14.19
N ALA A 307 -19.01 -26.26 15.52
CA ALA A 307 -19.09 -25.07 16.37
C ALA A 307 -17.90 -24.13 16.16
N TRP A 308 -18.20 -22.89 15.81
CA TRP A 308 -17.22 -21.82 15.64
C TRP A 308 -17.38 -20.74 16.70
N GLU A 309 -16.26 -20.21 17.17
CA GLU A 309 -16.22 -18.96 17.92
C GLU A 309 -15.80 -17.83 16.96
N VAL A 310 -16.49 -16.69 17.04
CA VAL A 310 -16.16 -15.51 16.21
C VAL A 310 -15.81 -14.35 17.12
N THR A 311 -14.63 -13.74 16.91
CA THR A 311 -14.20 -12.56 17.65
C THR A 311 -13.76 -11.48 16.65
N GLY A 312 -14.16 -10.23 16.89
CA GLY A 312 -13.78 -9.13 16.00
C GLY A 312 -14.22 -7.77 16.52
N PRO A 313 -13.99 -6.69 15.75
CA PRO A 313 -14.44 -5.35 16.11
C PRO A 313 -15.97 -5.27 16.20
N LYS A 314 -16.45 -4.48 17.16
CA LYS A 314 -17.89 -4.31 17.45
C LYS A 314 -18.74 -3.97 16.22
N GLN A 315 -18.19 -3.27 15.26
CA GLN A 315 -18.88 -2.90 14.01
C GLN A 315 -19.38 -4.08 13.17
N PHE A 316 -18.86 -5.30 13.41
CA PHE A 316 -19.28 -6.51 12.69
C PHE A 316 -20.30 -7.36 13.45
N GLU A 317 -20.56 -7.05 14.72
CA GLU A 317 -21.46 -7.80 15.61
C GLU A 317 -22.82 -8.06 14.97
N SER A 318 -23.50 -7.01 14.49
CA SER A 318 -24.83 -7.11 13.89
C SER A 318 -24.89 -8.01 12.65
N VAL A 319 -23.79 -8.13 11.88
CA VAL A 319 -23.72 -8.96 10.68
C VAL A 319 -23.77 -10.44 11.05
N PHE A 320 -23.07 -10.84 12.13
CA PHE A 320 -23.03 -12.22 12.62
C PHE A 320 -24.28 -12.58 13.42
N GLU A 321 -24.78 -11.68 14.27
CA GLU A 321 -26.02 -11.86 15.01
C GLU A 321 -27.24 -12.07 14.08
N ALA A 322 -27.30 -11.34 12.95
CA ALA A 322 -28.34 -11.53 11.94
C ALA A 322 -28.35 -12.93 11.32
N LYS A 323 -27.26 -13.69 11.45
CA LYS A 323 -27.13 -15.10 11.02
C LYS A 323 -27.16 -16.09 12.19
N CYS A 324 -27.54 -15.65 13.39
CA CYS A 324 -27.56 -16.46 14.62
C CYS A 324 -26.17 -17.02 15.00
N VAL A 325 -25.09 -16.35 14.61
CA VAL A 325 -23.73 -16.72 14.99
C VAL A 325 -23.30 -15.91 16.21
N ALA A 326 -22.83 -16.59 17.25
CA ALA A 326 -22.33 -15.95 18.47
C ALA A 326 -21.06 -15.15 18.14
N PHE A 327 -21.03 -13.88 18.57
CA PHE A 327 -19.95 -12.95 18.30
C PHE A 327 -19.40 -12.36 19.59
N THR A 328 -18.08 -12.27 19.69
CA THR A 328 -17.38 -11.60 20.80
C THR A 328 -16.75 -10.31 20.28
N ALA A 329 -17.23 -9.17 20.77
CA ALA A 329 -16.67 -7.87 20.39
C ALA A 329 -15.35 -7.59 21.10
N SER A 330 -14.37 -7.06 20.35
CA SER A 330 -13.08 -6.62 20.88
C SER A 330 -12.56 -5.39 20.12
N ASP A 331 -12.41 -4.28 20.82
CA ASP A 331 -11.90 -3.04 20.25
C ASP A 331 -10.40 -3.12 19.91
N ASP A 332 -9.64 -4.01 20.57
CA ASP A 332 -8.22 -4.24 20.29
C ASP A 332 -7.99 -4.84 18.89
N LEU A 333 -9.02 -5.36 18.23
CA LEU A 333 -8.96 -5.88 16.88
C LEU A 333 -9.31 -4.83 15.80
N HIS A 334 -9.43 -3.55 16.19
CA HIS A 334 -9.62 -2.44 15.28
C HIS A 334 -8.43 -1.47 15.30
N LEU A 335 -7.71 -1.39 14.19
CA LEU A 335 -6.61 -0.44 13.99
C LEU A 335 -7.17 0.92 13.55
N SER A 336 -7.36 1.82 14.50
CA SER A 336 -7.99 3.13 14.29
C SER A 336 -7.05 4.17 13.70
N GLU A 337 -5.72 3.99 13.82
CA GLU A 337 -4.72 4.94 13.36
C GLU A 337 -4.03 4.47 12.08
N SER A 338 -3.86 5.40 11.13
CA SER A 338 -3.07 5.13 9.94
C SER A 338 -1.57 5.28 10.25
N VAL A 339 -0.80 4.23 10.01
CA VAL A 339 0.68 4.26 10.02
C VAL A 339 1.28 4.65 8.67
N ARG A 340 0.45 4.67 7.62
CA ARG A 340 0.78 5.34 6.37
C ARG A 340 0.75 6.83 6.64
N PHE A 341 1.55 7.59 5.98
CA PHE A 341 1.57 9.05 5.87
C PHE A 341 0.44 9.85 6.54
N HIS A 342 0.80 10.98 7.09
CA HIS A 342 -0.12 12.06 7.46
C HIS A 342 -1.01 12.55 6.30
N PHE A 343 -0.69 12.18 5.07
CA PHE A 343 -1.41 12.59 3.85
C PHE A 343 -2.43 11.57 3.33
N ALA A 344 -2.42 10.33 3.83
CA ALA A 344 -3.18 9.24 3.20
C ALA A 344 -4.68 9.53 3.09
N ALA A 345 -5.27 10.16 4.10
CA ALA A 345 -6.68 10.52 4.08
C ALA A 345 -6.98 11.60 3.03
N GLY A 346 -6.24 12.71 3.03
CA GLY A 346 -6.40 13.78 2.05
C GLY A 346 -6.11 13.33 0.62
N LEU A 347 -5.09 12.49 0.41
CA LEU A 347 -4.81 11.92 -0.91
C LEU A 347 -5.94 11.03 -1.41
N SER A 348 -6.49 10.19 -0.55
CA SER A 348 -7.62 9.33 -0.91
C SER A 348 -8.87 10.14 -1.25
N GLU A 349 -9.14 11.21 -0.50
CA GLU A 349 -10.25 12.12 -0.77
C GLU A 349 -10.06 12.85 -2.10
N TRP A 350 -8.85 13.41 -2.34
CA TRP A 350 -8.51 14.06 -3.60
C TRP A 350 -8.66 13.11 -4.78
N ALA A 351 -8.04 11.92 -4.73
CA ALA A 351 -8.10 10.93 -5.80
C ALA A 351 -9.53 10.45 -6.08
N THR A 352 -10.35 10.28 -5.05
CA THR A 352 -11.76 9.91 -5.19
C THR A 352 -12.56 11.05 -5.85
N GLY A 353 -12.32 12.28 -5.43
CA GLY A 353 -12.97 13.46 -6.00
C GLY A 353 -12.58 13.72 -7.45
N ILE A 354 -11.30 13.52 -7.81
CA ILE A 354 -10.81 13.65 -9.21
C ILE A 354 -11.60 12.75 -10.15
N VAL A 355 -11.78 11.49 -9.81
CA VAL A 355 -12.44 10.50 -10.68
C VAL A 355 -13.95 10.46 -10.50
N SER A 356 -14.53 11.32 -9.65
CA SER A 356 -15.97 11.36 -9.41
C SER A 356 -16.74 11.82 -10.65
N GLU A 357 -18.03 11.57 -10.67
CA GLU A 357 -18.91 11.99 -11.78
C GLU A 357 -19.01 13.51 -11.86
N LYS A 358 -19.07 14.17 -10.71
CA LYS A 358 -19.19 15.64 -10.58
C LYS A 358 -18.07 16.15 -9.67
N PRO A 359 -16.83 16.33 -10.19
CA PRO A 359 -15.72 16.82 -9.41
C PRO A 359 -15.94 18.28 -8.95
N ASP A 360 -15.73 18.55 -7.69
CA ASP A 360 -15.65 19.91 -7.16
C ASP A 360 -14.22 20.42 -7.26
N VAL A 361 -13.91 21.12 -8.35
CA VAL A 361 -12.56 21.62 -8.67
C VAL A 361 -12.00 22.51 -7.57
N SER A 362 -12.82 23.38 -6.96
CA SER A 362 -12.38 24.30 -5.90
C SER A 362 -11.99 23.55 -4.64
N LYS A 363 -12.79 22.54 -4.25
CA LYS A 363 -12.48 21.66 -3.12
C LYS A 363 -11.22 20.86 -3.39
N LEU A 364 -11.07 20.30 -4.60
CA LEU A 364 -9.89 19.53 -4.99
C LEU A 364 -8.61 20.36 -4.95
N ALA A 365 -8.64 21.60 -5.44
CA ALA A 365 -7.52 22.53 -5.38
C ALA A 365 -7.13 22.87 -3.92
N THR A 366 -8.12 23.00 -3.04
CA THR A 366 -7.88 23.20 -1.60
C THR A 366 -7.18 22.00 -0.97
N ILE A 367 -7.68 20.79 -1.21
CA ILE A 367 -7.05 19.56 -0.71
C ILE A 367 -5.63 19.40 -1.27
N ALA A 368 -5.43 19.68 -2.57
CA ALA A 368 -4.11 19.63 -3.19
C ALA A 368 -3.11 20.58 -2.53
N LYS A 369 -3.55 21.81 -2.17
CA LYS A 369 -2.75 22.78 -1.44
C LYS A 369 -2.40 22.28 -0.03
N GLU A 370 -3.34 21.70 0.70
CA GLU A 370 -3.07 21.10 2.01
C GLU A 370 -2.10 19.93 1.93
N LEU A 371 -2.21 19.10 0.89
CA LEU A 371 -1.27 18.02 0.63
C LEU A 371 0.14 18.55 0.34
N ALA A 372 0.24 19.62 -0.46
CA ALA A 372 1.53 20.26 -0.77
C ALA A 372 2.17 20.85 0.49
N ILE A 373 1.41 21.52 1.35
CA ILE A 373 1.87 22.04 2.65
C ILE A 373 2.46 20.91 3.49
N LYS A 374 1.80 19.77 3.54
CA LYS A 374 2.27 18.58 4.25
C LYS A 374 3.44 17.87 3.53
N GLY A 375 3.79 18.28 2.31
CA GLY A 375 4.93 17.76 1.54
C GLY A 375 4.60 16.69 0.50
N TYR A 376 3.33 16.39 0.26
CA TYR A 376 2.94 15.50 -0.83
C TYR A 376 2.94 16.23 -2.17
N GLN A 377 3.55 15.64 -3.19
CA GLN A 377 3.74 16.28 -4.49
C GLN A 377 2.71 15.79 -5.50
N LEU A 378 1.77 16.65 -5.86
CA LEU A 378 0.85 16.43 -6.98
C LEU A 378 1.37 17.20 -8.18
N ARG A 379 2.00 16.50 -9.13
CA ARG A 379 2.59 17.13 -10.31
C ARG A 379 1.98 16.61 -11.60
N ILE A 380 2.00 17.47 -12.61
CA ILE A 380 1.51 17.14 -13.94
C ILE A 380 2.50 17.62 -15.01
N THR A 381 2.64 16.86 -16.10
CA THR A 381 3.50 17.23 -17.22
C THR A 381 2.97 16.70 -18.55
N ARG A 382 3.41 17.34 -19.64
CA ARG A 382 3.18 16.87 -21.03
C ARG A 382 4.41 16.12 -21.59
N ALA A 383 5.51 16.06 -20.83
CA ALA A 383 6.79 15.54 -21.28
C ALA A 383 7.29 14.40 -20.37
N LEU A 384 7.16 13.16 -20.85
CA LEU A 384 7.60 11.96 -20.13
C LEU A 384 9.10 11.99 -19.79
N ARG A 385 9.93 12.53 -20.68
CA ARG A 385 11.38 12.61 -20.48
C ARG A 385 11.74 13.50 -19.27
N GLU A 386 11.06 14.61 -19.13
CA GLU A 386 11.29 15.57 -18.02
C GLU A 386 10.84 14.96 -16.69
N ALA A 387 9.70 14.29 -16.67
CA ALA A 387 9.23 13.57 -15.49
C ALA A 387 10.24 12.50 -15.03
N LYS A 388 10.80 11.72 -15.96
CA LYS A 388 11.83 10.73 -15.66
C LYS A 388 13.10 11.40 -15.09
N ALA A 389 13.58 12.45 -15.74
CA ALA A 389 14.76 13.19 -15.30
C ALA A 389 14.58 13.78 -13.90
N PHE A 390 13.39 14.33 -13.60
CA PHE A 390 13.03 14.82 -12.28
C PHE A 390 13.18 13.73 -11.21
N LEU A 391 12.60 12.56 -11.42
CA LEU A 391 12.65 11.48 -10.43
C LEU A 391 14.08 10.96 -10.21
N TRP A 392 14.86 10.77 -11.26
CA TRP A 392 16.25 10.36 -11.14
C TRP A 392 17.08 11.35 -10.35
N LYS A 393 16.91 12.66 -10.59
CA LYS A 393 17.61 13.69 -9.83
C LYS A 393 17.13 13.77 -8.38
N LYS A 394 15.82 13.72 -8.16
CA LYS A 394 15.23 13.77 -6.81
C LYS A 394 15.77 12.66 -5.91
N TYR A 395 15.89 11.46 -6.44
CA TYR A 395 16.26 10.27 -5.66
C TYR A 395 17.70 9.78 -5.90
N ALA A 396 18.57 10.63 -6.48
CA ALA A 396 19.95 10.26 -6.79
C ALA A 396 20.76 9.79 -5.57
N ASP A 397 20.55 10.43 -4.41
CA ASP A 397 21.27 10.14 -3.17
C ASP A 397 20.49 9.15 -2.26
N LEU A 398 19.40 8.55 -2.76
CA LEU A 398 18.53 7.64 -2.02
C LEU A 398 18.38 6.30 -2.75
N PRO A 399 19.37 5.40 -2.66
CA PRO A 399 19.41 4.15 -3.42
C PRO A 399 18.23 3.22 -3.10
N ASP A 400 17.67 3.35 -1.90
CA ASP A 400 16.53 2.54 -1.47
C ASP A 400 15.17 3.11 -1.87
N ALA A 401 15.10 4.34 -2.38
CA ALA A 401 13.83 4.91 -2.83
C ALA A 401 13.25 4.07 -3.99
N ARG A 402 11.95 3.84 -3.95
CA ARG A 402 11.22 3.11 -4.99
C ARG A 402 10.31 4.06 -5.75
N PHE A 403 10.56 4.20 -7.02
CA PHE A 403 9.72 4.99 -7.92
C PHE A 403 9.59 4.28 -9.26
N GLY A 404 8.41 4.33 -9.86
CA GLY A 404 8.12 3.51 -11.03
C GLY A 404 7.05 4.09 -11.93
N LEU A 405 6.99 3.54 -13.15
CA LEU A 405 5.99 3.86 -14.16
C LEU A 405 4.71 3.08 -13.91
N LEU A 406 3.59 3.79 -13.93
CA LEU A 406 2.25 3.20 -13.85
C LEU A 406 1.44 3.54 -15.11
N HIS A 407 0.52 2.67 -15.48
CA HIS A 407 -0.42 2.90 -16.58
C HIS A 407 -1.74 2.18 -16.37
N SER A 408 -2.78 2.55 -17.14
CA SER A 408 -4.02 1.78 -17.20
C SER A 408 -3.88 0.56 -18.11
N SER A 409 -4.28 -0.61 -17.63
CA SER A 409 -4.31 -1.84 -18.44
C SER A 409 -5.31 -1.78 -19.61
N ARG A 410 -6.24 -0.83 -19.59
CA ARG A 410 -7.30 -0.65 -20.58
C ARG A 410 -6.97 0.37 -21.66
N ASP A 411 -5.89 1.11 -21.49
CA ASP A 411 -5.45 2.05 -22.51
C ASP A 411 -4.93 1.30 -23.74
N LYS A 412 -5.50 1.65 -24.91
CA LYS A 412 -5.11 1.09 -26.22
C LYS A 412 -3.87 1.75 -26.77
N ARG A 413 -3.60 2.99 -26.34
CA ARG A 413 -2.55 3.84 -26.90
C ARG A 413 -1.30 3.93 -26.05
N ILE A 414 -1.23 3.20 -24.94
CA ILE A 414 -0.04 3.22 -24.08
C ILE A 414 1.23 2.82 -24.83
N GLY A 415 1.13 1.92 -25.83
CA GLY A 415 2.24 1.52 -26.69
C GLY A 415 2.80 2.65 -27.59
N ASP A 416 2.03 3.71 -27.83
CA ASP A 416 2.48 4.91 -28.56
C ASP A 416 3.39 5.79 -27.67
N VAL A 417 3.29 5.64 -26.34
CA VAL A 417 3.98 6.46 -25.34
C VAL A 417 5.23 5.77 -24.84
N ILE A 418 5.14 4.47 -24.58
CA ILE A 418 6.22 3.67 -23.99
C ILE A 418 6.21 2.24 -24.51
N ASP A 419 7.41 1.67 -24.71
CA ASP A 419 7.53 0.26 -25.01
C ASP A 419 7.13 -0.57 -23.79
N LEU A 420 6.10 -1.40 -23.94
CA LEU A 420 5.62 -2.32 -22.89
C LEU A 420 6.54 -3.55 -22.73
N GLY A 421 7.50 -3.73 -23.64
CA GLY A 421 8.39 -4.88 -23.65
C GLY A 421 7.67 -6.21 -23.97
N PRO A 422 8.39 -7.33 -23.91
CA PRO A 422 7.82 -8.64 -24.16
C PRO A 422 6.83 -9.05 -23.07
N ARG A 423 5.91 -9.98 -23.42
CA ARG A 423 4.95 -10.51 -22.44
C ARG A 423 5.67 -11.08 -21.21
N ARG A 424 5.34 -10.56 -20.05
CA ARG A 424 6.03 -10.85 -18.80
C ARG A 424 5.57 -12.18 -18.20
N ARG A 425 6.49 -12.88 -17.56
CA ARG A 425 6.22 -14.14 -16.87
C ARG A 425 5.85 -13.87 -15.41
N PHE A 426 5.15 -14.80 -14.78
CA PHE A 426 4.95 -14.79 -13.33
C PHE A 426 6.29 -14.66 -12.60
N GLY A 427 6.33 -13.89 -11.53
CA GLY A 427 7.52 -13.67 -10.72
C GLY A 427 8.39 -12.47 -11.15
N TRP A 428 7.97 -11.67 -12.12
CA TRP A 428 8.76 -10.52 -12.59
C TRP A 428 8.58 -9.25 -11.72
N ILE A 429 7.45 -9.14 -11.00
CA ILE A 429 7.15 -7.97 -10.14
C ILE A 429 8.09 -7.90 -8.94
N GLY A 430 8.51 -9.04 -8.40
CA GLY A 430 9.49 -9.09 -7.31
C GLY A 430 10.79 -8.34 -7.67
N PRO A 431 11.53 -8.77 -8.70
CA PRO A 431 12.69 -8.05 -9.20
C PRO A 431 12.41 -6.60 -9.59
N TRP A 432 11.28 -6.33 -10.26
CA TRP A 432 10.90 -4.97 -10.64
C TRP A 432 10.85 -4.03 -9.43
N TYR A 433 10.27 -4.47 -8.34
CA TYR A 433 10.12 -3.65 -7.14
C TYR A 433 11.42 -3.59 -6.32
N ALA A 434 12.09 -4.72 -6.12
CA ALA A 434 13.14 -4.90 -5.12
C ALA A 434 14.54 -4.60 -5.64
N ASP A 435 14.81 -4.89 -6.91
CA ASP A 435 16.16 -4.79 -7.47
C ASP A 435 16.70 -3.36 -7.48
N PRO A 436 18.03 -3.21 -7.35
CA PRO A 436 18.69 -1.92 -7.46
C PRO A 436 18.63 -1.36 -8.89
N GLU A 437 19.01 -0.08 -9.05
CA GLU A 437 18.86 0.65 -10.31
C GLU A 437 19.68 0.08 -11.49
N ASP A 438 20.80 -0.58 -11.23
CA ASP A 438 21.63 -1.23 -12.24
C ASP A 438 20.97 -2.50 -12.83
N SER A 439 20.01 -3.09 -12.13
CA SER A 439 19.22 -4.21 -12.67
C SER A 439 18.30 -3.74 -13.82
N PRO A 440 18.32 -4.41 -14.98
CA PRO A 440 17.51 -4.02 -16.15
C PRO A 440 16.00 -3.99 -15.88
N GLY A 441 15.53 -4.79 -14.94
CA GLY A 441 14.11 -4.91 -14.57
C GLY A 441 13.65 -3.91 -13.52
N SER A 442 14.55 -3.19 -12.86
CA SER A 442 14.22 -2.31 -11.72
C SER A 442 13.22 -1.20 -12.06
N CYS A 443 12.27 -0.96 -11.16
CA CYS A 443 11.31 0.16 -11.25
C CYS A 443 12.01 1.53 -11.38
N ARG A 444 13.17 1.69 -10.73
CA ARG A 444 13.96 2.92 -10.73
C ARG A 444 14.46 3.33 -12.11
N ARG A 445 14.58 2.39 -13.04
CA ARG A 445 14.96 2.68 -14.43
C ARG A 445 13.87 3.38 -15.23
N LEU A 446 12.62 3.37 -14.74
CA LEU A 446 11.46 3.93 -15.43
C LEU A 446 11.34 3.42 -16.89
N ALA A 447 11.73 2.18 -17.12
CA ALA A 447 11.71 1.54 -18.42
C ALA A 447 10.47 0.66 -18.62
N GLN A 448 10.05 -0.03 -17.56
CA GLN A 448 8.94 -0.98 -17.62
C GLN A 448 7.79 -0.51 -16.74
N PRO A 449 6.61 -0.18 -17.32
CA PRO A 449 5.45 0.25 -16.56
C PRO A 449 4.70 -0.95 -15.98
N ILE A 450 3.98 -0.71 -14.88
CA ILE A 450 3.03 -1.67 -14.30
C ILE A 450 1.60 -1.12 -14.38
N SER A 451 0.63 -2.03 -14.49
CA SER A 451 -0.80 -1.70 -14.52
C SER A 451 -1.39 -1.55 -13.11
N GLU A 452 -2.64 -1.06 -13.03
CA GLU A 452 -3.40 -0.98 -11.79
C GLU A 452 -3.48 -2.32 -11.04
N PHE A 453 -3.52 -3.44 -11.78
CA PHE A 453 -3.57 -4.78 -11.20
C PHE A 453 -2.22 -5.19 -10.58
N GLU A 454 -1.13 -4.84 -11.25
CA GLU A 454 0.24 -5.13 -10.79
C GLU A 454 0.68 -4.17 -9.68
N ALA A 455 0.15 -2.94 -9.66
CA ALA A 455 0.42 -1.94 -8.63
C ALA A 455 -0.42 -2.14 -7.36
N GLN A 456 -1.44 -3.02 -7.39
CA GLN A 456 -2.31 -3.23 -6.26
C GLN A 456 -1.54 -3.77 -5.05
N GLY A 457 -1.72 -3.14 -3.88
CA GLY A 457 -1.02 -3.51 -2.64
C GLY A 457 0.45 -3.09 -2.57
N LEU A 458 1.05 -2.61 -3.68
CA LEU A 458 2.38 -2.05 -3.66
C LEU A 458 2.35 -0.55 -3.31
N GLU A 459 3.41 -0.08 -2.68
CA GLU A 459 3.66 1.32 -2.35
C GLU A 459 5.01 1.73 -2.94
N LEU A 460 5.03 2.85 -3.64
CA LEU A 460 6.23 3.47 -4.17
C LEU A 460 6.47 4.79 -3.44
N ASP A 461 7.71 5.20 -3.29
CA ASP A 461 7.98 6.53 -2.74
C ASP A 461 7.45 7.61 -3.69
N HIS A 462 7.58 7.41 -5.00
CA HIS A 462 6.98 8.28 -6.01
C HIS A 462 6.46 7.49 -7.21
N THR A 463 5.34 7.92 -7.78
CA THR A 463 4.81 7.29 -8.99
C THR A 463 4.88 8.25 -10.18
N LEU A 464 5.17 7.70 -11.36
CA LEU A 464 5.02 8.37 -12.64
C LEU A 464 3.89 7.68 -13.39
N LEU A 465 2.69 8.26 -13.30
CA LEU A 465 1.49 7.74 -13.94
C LEU A 465 1.37 8.28 -15.36
N ILE A 466 1.45 7.40 -16.35
CA ILE A 466 1.06 7.74 -17.72
C ILE A 466 -0.46 7.64 -17.79
N TRP A 467 -1.13 8.78 -17.92
CA TRP A 467 -2.57 8.84 -18.05
C TRP A 467 -3.00 8.37 -19.44
N GLY A 468 -3.93 7.44 -19.49
CA GLY A 468 -4.36 6.81 -20.73
C GLY A 468 -5.54 7.52 -21.40
N THR A 469 -5.76 7.18 -22.66
CA THR A 469 -6.92 7.62 -23.46
C THR A 469 -8.19 6.83 -23.15
N ASP A 470 -8.11 5.86 -22.26
CA ASP A 470 -9.22 5.04 -21.79
C ASP A 470 -10.06 5.70 -20.69
N PHE A 471 -9.68 6.91 -20.26
CA PHE A 471 -10.42 7.68 -19.27
C PHE A 471 -10.09 9.17 -19.41
N VAL A 472 -10.84 9.86 -20.23
CA VAL A 472 -10.60 11.26 -20.62
C VAL A 472 -11.72 12.18 -20.18
N ARG A 473 -11.42 13.47 -20.06
CA ARG A 473 -12.44 14.52 -19.89
C ARG A 473 -12.90 14.96 -21.26
N THR A 474 -14.22 14.98 -21.46
CA THR A 474 -14.85 15.49 -22.67
C THR A 474 -16.11 16.27 -22.28
N GLU A 475 -16.18 17.54 -22.65
CA GLU A 475 -17.29 18.44 -22.32
C GLU A 475 -17.65 18.47 -20.81
N GLY A 476 -16.62 18.37 -19.96
CA GLY A 476 -16.78 18.39 -18.49
C GLY A 476 -17.14 17.05 -17.86
N PHE A 477 -17.24 15.96 -18.60
CA PHE A 477 -17.56 14.62 -18.09
C PHE A 477 -16.42 13.65 -18.31
N TRP A 478 -16.39 12.58 -17.50
CA TRP A 478 -15.48 11.46 -17.73
C TRP A 478 -16.04 10.51 -18.78
N ASP A 479 -15.25 10.23 -19.83
CA ASP A 479 -15.55 9.30 -20.92
C ASP A 479 -14.55 8.14 -20.92
N ASP A 480 -15.06 6.90 -21.02
CA ASP A 480 -14.28 5.66 -21.12
C ASP A 480 -14.54 4.90 -22.43
N SER A 481 -15.16 5.54 -23.41
CA SER A 481 -15.55 4.93 -24.72
C SER A 481 -14.35 4.38 -25.51
N SER A 482 -13.16 4.97 -25.33
CA SER A 482 -11.90 4.52 -25.93
C SER A 482 -11.24 3.35 -25.20
N ALA A 483 -11.72 2.95 -24.03
CA ALA A 483 -11.15 1.85 -23.27
C ALA A 483 -11.24 0.51 -24.02
N ARG A 484 -10.31 -0.41 -23.70
CA ARG A 484 -10.47 -1.81 -24.14
C ARG A 484 -11.69 -2.40 -23.48
N SER A 485 -12.59 -2.97 -24.32
CA SER A 485 -13.81 -3.60 -23.82
C SER A 485 -13.50 -4.79 -22.91
N TYR A 486 -14.38 -5.01 -21.95
CA TYR A 486 -14.36 -6.22 -21.13
C TYR A 486 -14.83 -7.42 -21.98
N ARG A 487 -14.34 -8.62 -21.63
CA ARG A 487 -14.83 -9.84 -22.28
C ARG A 487 -16.32 -10.01 -21.96
N SER A 488 -17.12 -10.44 -22.94
CA SER A 488 -18.57 -10.61 -22.78
C SER A 488 -18.98 -11.51 -21.60
N LYS A 489 -18.14 -12.47 -21.23
CA LYS A 489 -18.33 -13.37 -20.08
C LYS A 489 -17.79 -12.83 -18.76
N SER A 490 -17.34 -11.57 -18.68
CA SER A 490 -16.69 -11.05 -17.46
C SER A 490 -17.67 -10.63 -16.36
N GLY A 491 -18.98 -10.57 -16.65
CA GLY A 491 -19.99 -10.16 -15.66
C GLY A 491 -19.92 -8.68 -15.24
N VAL A 492 -19.15 -7.85 -15.94
CA VAL A 492 -19.00 -6.42 -15.62
C VAL A 492 -20.32 -5.69 -15.87
N ARG A 493 -20.89 -5.10 -14.80
CA ARG A 493 -22.15 -4.35 -14.84
C ARG A 493 -21.90 -2.85 -15.09
N ASP A 494 -20.86 -2.29 -14.51
CA ASP A 494 -20.50 -0.87 -14.61
C ASP A 494 -19.01 -0.71 -15.00
N PRO A 495 -18.70 -0.64 -16.31
CA PRO A 495 -17.32 -0.44 -16.78
C PRO A 495 -16.72 0.88 -16.32
N LEU A 496 -17.50 1.97 -16.32
CA LEU A 496 -17.03 3.30 -15.94
C LEU A 496 -16.62 3.36 -14.46
N GLN A 497 -17.42 2.73 -13.57
CA GLN A 497 -17.05 2.64 -12.15
C GLN A 497 -15.75 1.87 -11.96
N LEU A 498 -15.51 0.80 -12.72
CA LEU A 498 -14.25 0.06 -12.67
C LEU A 498 -13.07 0.91 -13.18
N ARG A 499 -13.27 1.80 -14.17
CA ARG A 499 -12.24 2.75 -14.60
C ARG A 499 -11.93 3.76 -13.50
N ARG A 500 -12.94 4.35 -12.87
CA ARG A 500 -12.79 5.24 -11.72
C ARG A 500 -11.97 4.57 -10.61
N ASN A 501 -12.31 3.34 -10.25
CA ASN A 501 -11.60 2.59 -9.24
C ASN A 501 -10.14 2.30 -9.62
N ALA A 502 -9.88 1.93 -10.89
CA ALA A 502 -8.54 1.69 -11.40
C ALA A 502 -7.65 2.95 -11.30
N TYR A 503 -8.14 4.09 -11.75
CA TYR A 503 -7.39 5.35 -11.66
C TYR A 503 -7.23 5.84 -10.23
N ARG A 504 -8.22 5.62 -9.36
CA ARG A 504 -8.06 5.88 -7.91
C ARG A 504 -6.91 5.07 -7.32
N VAL A 505 -6.79 3.79 -7.68
CA VAL A 505 -5.64 2.96 -7.26
C VAL A 505 -4.34 3.53 -7.78
N LEU A 506 -4.23 3.86 -9.07
CA LEU A 506 -3.02 4.40 -9.68
C LEU A 506 -2.57 5.73 -9.06
N LEU A 507 -3.50 6.63 -8.76
CA LEU A 507 -3.24 7.93 -8.15
C LEU A 507 -2.75 7.84 -6.70
N THR A 508 -3.03 6.73 -6.00
CA THR A 508 -2.75 6.59 -4.57
C THR A 508 -1.58 5.66 -4.25
N ARG A 509 -0.76 5.28 -5.24
CA ARG A 509 0.39 4.37 -5.02
C ARG A 509 1.66 5.06 -4.54
N GLY A 510 1.79 6.36 -4.82
CA GLY A 510 2.93 7.16 -4.37
C GLY A 510 2.79 7.57 -2.90
N ARG A 511 3.89 7.45 -2.16
CA ARG A 511 3.96 7.82 -0.74
C ARG A 511 4.33 9.29 -0.55
N GLU A 512 5.21 9.83 -1.39
CA GLU A 512 5.70 11.20 -1.33
C GLU A 512 5.13 12.05 -2.47
N GLY A 513 4.60 11.41 -3.53
CA GLY A 513 4.00 12.13 -4.63
C GLY A 513 3.63 11.28 -5.83
N VAL A 514 2.96 11.93 -6.76
CA VAL A 514 2.63 11.41 -8.09
C VAL A 514 2.91 12.47 -9.14
N ILE A 515 3.56 12.07 -10.23
CA ILE A 515 3.66 12.86 -11.46
C ILE A 515 2.70 12.24 -12.46
N ILE A 516 1.73 13.00 -12.93
CA ILE A 516 0.76 12.57 -13.94
C ILE A 516 1.28 13.07 -15.29
N CYS A 517 1.63 12.16 -16.19
CA CYS A 517 2.10 12.48 -17.53
C CYS A 517 0.97 12.28 -18.54
N LEU A 518 0.60 13.36 -19.23
CA LEU A 518 -0.35 13.36 -20.34
C LEU A 518 0.40 13.79 -21.62
N PRO A 519 0.85 12.84 -22.46
CA PRO A 519 1.73 13.16 -23.60
C PRO A 519 1.10 14.19 -24.56
N LYS A 520 1.89 15.20 -24.96
CA LYS A 520 1.40 16.33 -25.76
C LYS A 520 0.80 15.94 -27.12
N PHE A 521 1.28 14.85 -27.71
CA PHE A 521 0.80 14.39 -29.01
C PHE A 521 -0.58 13.68 -28.93
N LEU A 522 -1.06 13.38 -27.71
CA LEU A 522 -2.39 12.85 -27.44
C LEU A 522 -3.33 14.03 -27.12
N THR A 523 -3.84 14.71 -28.15
CA THR A 523 -4.65 15.93 -28.01
C THR A 523 -5.99 15.68 -27.31
N GLU A 524 -6.51 14.46 -27.35
CA GLU A 524 -7.68 14.03 -26.59
C GLU A 524 -7.51 14.15 -25.06
N LEU A 525 -6.28 14.33 -24.59
CA LEU A 525 -5.97 14.54 -23.17
C LEU A 525 -5.87 16.03 -22.76
N ASP A 526 -6.11 16.98 -23.67
CA ASP A 526 -5.90 18.40 -23.38
C ASP A 526 -6.88 18.89 -22.31
N GLU A 527 -8.18 18.61 -22.42
CA GLU A 527 -9.16 18.97 -21.39
C GLU A 527 -8.87 18.28 -20.05
N THR A 528 -8.38 17.03 -20.09
CA THR A 528 -7.97 16.31 -18.88
C THR A 528 -6.78 16.97 -18.21
N PHE A 529 -5.81 17.45 -18.98
CA PHE A 529 -4.65 18.19 -18.46
C PHE A 529 -5.09 19.48 -17.75
N ASP A 530 -5.91 20.29 -18.42
CA ASP A 530 -6.43 21.56 -17.87
C ASP A 530 -7.24 21.33 -16.58
N PHE A 531 -8.02 20.26 -16.54
CA PHE A 531 -8.79 19.86 -15.36
C PHE A 531 -7.87 19.52 -14.17
N PHE A 532 -6.78 18.78 -14.38
CA PHE A 532 -5.83 18.48 -13.31
C PHE A 532 -5.10 19.72 -12.80
N VAL A 533 -4.71 20.62 -13.70
CA VAL A 533 -4.10 21.90 -13.32
C VAL A 533 -5.08 22.71 -12.47
N ALA A 534 -6.34 22.85 -12.90
CA ALA A 534 -7.38 23.54 -12.16
C ALA A 534 -7.68 22.88 -10.79
N SER A 535 -7.49 21.54 -10.69
CA SER A 535 -7.66 20.76 -9.47
C SER A 535 -6.42 20.78 -8.54
N GLY A 536 -5.45 21.65 -8.82
CA GLY A 536 -4.31 21.92 -7.94
C GLY A 536 -3.03 21.14 -8.21
N CYS A 537 -2.91 20.44 -9.35
CA CYS A 537 -1.65 19.82 -9.75
C CYS A 537 -0.64 20.89 -10.22
N GLU A 538 0.58 20.84 -9.70
CA GLU A 538 1.68 21.74 -10.10
C GLU A 538 2.28 21.26 -11.44
N VAL A 539 2.39 22.16 -12.41
CA VAL A 539 2.98 21.84 -13.71
C VAL A 539 4.49 21.66 -13.57
N LEU A 540 5.00 20.52 -13.97
CA LEU A 540 6.42 20.22 -14.08
C LEU A 540 6.88 20.61 -15.48
N ASN A 541 7.68 21.68 -15.53
CA ASN A 541 8.27 22.25 -16.75
C ASN A 541 9.64 21.67 -17.03
#